data_54b4977795521ed33c95566833987d60
#
_entry.id   54b4977795521ed33c95566833987d60
#
_cell.length_a   1.000
_cell.length_b   1.000
_cell.length_c   1.000
_cell.angle_alpha   90.00
_cell.angle_beta   90.00
_cell.angle_gamma   90.00
#
_symmetry.space_group_name_H-M   'P 1'
#
loop_
_entity.id
_entity.type
_entity.pdbx_description
1 polymer ?
#
loop_
_entity_poly.entity_id
_entity_poly.type
_entity_poly.pdbx_seq_one_letter_code
_entity_poly.pdbx_strand_id
1 'polypeptide(L)'
;TTIKYNSDYYTHSASVAENGTPIWTLDKKLYWNGEEEHILAAFYPAVGQDDYRSFELPEDQSTLEKLKSADCMNAVWVGKPTTDPINFQMKHRLSMITIDYDFASEFTNATIDYAQVVIPSDPFVMFDAKDGGKMDEPYGVFGTTIDAYHDAVNKTIQAIVIPCTYPEGQLLMKISVNGEELQVKMPEAKT
;
A
#
# COMPACT_ATOMS: atom_id res chain seq x y z
N THR A 1 25.31 -14.28 14.68
CA THR A 1 24.14 -13.73 15.39
C THR A 1 22.95 -14.56 14.99
N THR A 2 22.40 -15.30 15.95
CA THR A 2 21.22 -16.15 15.70
C THR A 2 19.99 -15.27 15.90
N ILE A 3 19.26 -14.97 14.85
CA ILE A 3 17.97 -14.31 14.96
C ILE A 3 16.95 -15.38 15.26
N LYS A 4 16.36 -15.32 16.43
CA LYS A 4 15.19 -16.14 16.77
C LYS A 4 13.96 -15.36 16.35
N TYR A 5 13.24 -15.90 15.39
CA TYR A 5 11.90 -15.42 15.07
C TYR A 5 10.95 -15.95 16.13
N ASN A 6 10.32 -15.07 16.86
CA ASN A 6 9.15 -15.41 17.63
C ASN A 6 7.95 -15.00 16.79
N SER A 7 7.22 -15.98 16.28
CA SER A 7 6.09 -15.79 15.37
C SER A 7 4.77 -15.52 16.10
N ASP A 8 4.83 -14.97 17.31
CA ASP A 8 3.62 -14.57 18.00
C ASP A 8 3.10 -13.26 17.38
N TYR A 9 1.94 -13.35 16.75
CA TYR A 9 1.21 -12.21 16.22
C TYR A 9 0.43 -11.54 17.34
N TYR A 10 0.47 -10.22 17.36
CA TYR A 10 -0.24 -9.41 18.33
C TYR A 10 -1.21 -8.52 17.58
N THR A 11 -2.49 -8.70 17.85
CA THR A 11 -3.51 -7.78 17.38
C THR A 11 -3.58 -6.58 18.31
N HIS A 12 -3.77 -5.41 17.72
CA HIS A 12 -3.96 -4.17 18.46
C HIS A 12 -5.41 -3.72 18.28
N SER A 13 -6.06 -3.37 19.38
CA SER A 13 -7.27 -2.58 19.32
C SER A 13 -6.90 -1.12 19.49
N ALA A 14 -7.40 -0.27 18.57
CA ALA A 14 -7.28 1.16 18.68
C ALA A 14 -8.54 1.73 19.33
N SER A 15 -8.37 2.55 20.35
CA SER A 15 -9.42 3.39 20.91
C SER A 15 -8.92 4.82 20.95
N VAL A 16 -9.83 5.77 21.14
CA VAL A 16 -9.49 7.19 21.25
C VAL A 16 -9.84 7.64 22.66
N ALA A 17 -8.89 8.23 23.36
CA ALA A 17 -9.15 8.85 24.67
C ALA A 17 -10.04 10.08 24.50
N GLU A 18 -10.65 10.56 25.61
CA GLU A 18 -11.50 11.76 25.61
C GLU A 18 -10.82 13.01 25.02
N ASN A 19 -9.51 13.10 25.13
CA ASN A 19 -8.69 14.20 24.59
C ASN A 19 -8.29 13.99 23.10
N GLY A 20 -8.82 12.97 22.42
CA GLY A 20 -8.50 12.66 21.03
C GLY A 20 -7.20 11.87 20.81
N THR A 21 -6.47 11.51 21.86
CA THR A 21 -5.22 10.74 21.75
C THR A 21 -5.52 9.28 21.40
N PRO A 22 -4.90 8.70 20.36
CA PRO A 22 -5.03 7.28 20.09
C PRO A 22 -4.45 6.43 21.22
N ILE A 23 -5.22 5.44 21.66
CA ILE A 23 -4.77 4.44 22.63
C ILE A 23 -4.65 3.11 21.90
N TRP A 24 -3.47 2.52 21.97
CA TRP A 24 -3.19 1.19 21.43
C TRP A 24 -3.10 0.19 22.55
N THR A 25 -3.92 -0.84 22.52
CA THR A 25 -3.91 -1.90 23.52
C THR A 25 -3.49 -3.19 22.87
N LEU A 26 -2.48 -3.83 23.43
CA LEU A 26 -2.07 -5.20 23.07
C LEU A 26 -2.98 -6.19 23.76
N ASP A 27 -3.48 -7.17 23.03
CA ASP A 27 -4.24 -8.30 23.58
C ASP A 27 -3.34 -9.28 24.37
N LYS A 28 -2.03 -9.27 24.12
CA LYS A 28 -1.04 -10.03 24.87
C LYS A 28 0.17 -9.16 25.22
N LYS A 29 0.76 -9.39 26.37
CA LYS A 29 2.02 -8.73 26.76
C LYS A 29 3.20 -9.33 25.99
N LEU A 30 4.01 -8.45 25.41
CA LEU A 30 5.31 -8.80 24.86
C LEU A 30 6.36 -8.82 25.96
N TYR A 31 7.20 -9.83 25.96
CA TYR A 31 8.33 -9.94 26.88
C TYR A 31 9.63 -10.04 26.08
N TRP A 32 10.65 -9.36 26.57
CA TRP A 32 11.99 -9.50 26.02
C TRP A 32 12.51 -10.92 26.24
N ASN A 33 13.08 -11.52 25.21
CA ASN A 33 13.69 -12.84 25.27
C ASN A 33 15.22 -12.71 25.37
N GLY A 34 15.73 -12.48 26.56
CA GLY A 34 17.16 -12.26 26.81
C GLY A 34 17.58 -10.80 26.66
N GLU A 35 18.89 -10.55 26.72
CA GLU A 35 19.50 -9.22 26.66
C GLU A 35 20.11 -8.89 25.28
N GLU A 36 19.93 -9.76 24.32
CA GLU A 36 20.41 -9.60 22.95
C GLU A 36 19.67 -8.47 22.23
N GLU A 37 20.20 -8.07 21.07
CA GLU A 37 19.52 -7.14 20.19
C GLU A 37 18.29 -7.78 19.56
N HIS A 38 17.17 -7.07 19.57
CA HIS A 38 15.89 -7.48 19.01
C HIS A 38 15.51 -6.62 17.81
N ILE A 39 14.82 -7.23 16.85
CA ILE A 39 14.20 -6.54 15.73
C ILE A 39 12.69 -6.60 15.95
N LEU A 40 12.06 -5.45 16.05
CA LEU A 40 10.61 -5.32 16.11
C LEU A 40 10.13 -4.64 14.83
N ALA A 41 9.14 -5.24 14.17
CA ALA A 41 8.54 -4.70 12.96
C ALA A 41 7.05 -4.46 13.18
N ALA A 42 6.57 -3.30 12.74
CA ALA A 42 5.17 -2.94 12.73
C ALA A 42 4.69 -2.82 11.28
N PHE A 43 3.52 -3.35 10.97
CA PHE A 43 2.92 -3.36 9.63
C PHE A 43 1.48 -2.85 9.67
N TYR A 44 1.08 -2.14 8.63
CA TYR A 44 -0.28 -1.75 8.34
C TYR A 44 -0.54 -1.91 6.83
N PRO A 45 -1.69 -2.44 6.41
CA PRO A 45 -2.70 -3.14 7.23
C PRO A 45 -2.13 -4.39 7.91
N ALA A 46 -2.86 -4.93 8.88
CA ALA A 46 -2.47 -6.21 9.48
C ALA A 46 -2.53 -7.29 8.39
N VAL A 47 -1.36 -7.74 7.97
CA VAL A 47 -1.23 -8.85 7.01
C VAL A 47 -1.56 -10.17 7.71
N GLY A 48 -2.04 -11.15 6.95
CA GLY A 48 -2.46 -12.45 7.47
C GLY A 48 -1.35 -13.15 8.27
N GLN A 49 -1.77 -14.12 9.08
CA GLN A 49 -0.90 -14.76 10.08
C GLN A 49 0.28 -15.57 9.51
N ASP A 50 0.29 -15.84 8.20
CA ASP A 50 1.24 -16.81 7.63
C ASP A 50 2.57 -16.17 7.17
N ASP A 51 2.59 -14.92 6.75
CA ASP A 51 3.83 -14.20 6.44
C ASP A 51 3.70 -12.68 6.62
N TYR A 52 4.18 -12.18 7.75
CA TYR A 52 4.23 -10.75 8.08
C TYR A 52 5.16 -9.91 7.17
N ARG A 53 5.97 -10.57 6.35
CA ARG A 53 6.88 -9.90 5.42
C ARG A 53 6.27 -9.68 4.04
N SER A 54 5.14 -10.31 3.76
CA SER A 54 4.50 -10.24 2.46
C SER A 54 3.25 -9.36 2.49
N PHE A 55 3.00 -8.70 1.38
CA PHE A 55 1.79 -7.93 1.16
C PHE A 55 1.31 -8.16 -0.27
N GLU A 56 0.06 -8.54 -0.40
CA GLU A 56 -0.62 -8.63 -1.68
C GLU A 56 -1.46 -7.37 -1.88
N LEU A 57 -1.16 -6.62 -2.92
CA LEU A 57 -1.87 -5.40 -3.26
C LEU A 57 -3.30 -5.73 -3.70
N PRO A 58 -4.34 -5.19 -3.03
CA PRO A 58 -5.71 -5.40 -3.45
C PRO A 58 -5.95 -4.86 -4.87
N GLU A 59 -6.48 -5.71 -5.75
CA GLU A 59 -6.84 -5.32 -7.11
C GLU A 59 -8.09 -4.43 -7.14
N ASP A 60 -9.04 -4.64 -6.22
CA ASP A 60 -10.23 -3.83 -6.10
C ASP A 60 -10.00 -2.66 -5.12
N GLN A 61 -9.76 -1.49 -5.67
CA GLN A 61 -9.60 -0.23 -4.96
C GLN A 61 -10.71 0.78 -5.37
N SER A 62 -11.84 0.29 -5.87
CA SER A 62 -12.90 1.10 -6.49
C SER A 62 -13.65 2.05 -5.55
N THR A 63 -13.45 1.91 -4.23
CA THR A 63 -14.02 2.82 -3.23
C THR A 63 -12.91 3.48 -2.40
N LEU A 64 -13.19 4.63 -1.81
CA LEU A 64 -12.24 5.33 -0.94
C LEU A 64 -11.76 4.47 0.24
N GLU A 65 -12.63 3.62 0.78
CA GLU A 65 -12.30 2.71 1.88
C GLU A 65 -11.33 1.62 1.40
N LYS A 66 -11.59 1.01 0.25
CA LYS A 66 -10.72 0.00 -0.36
C LYS A 66 -9.38 0.59 -0.78
N LEU A 67 -9.37 1.80 -1.37
CA LEU A 67 -8.14 2.53 -1.68
C LEU A 67 -7.29 2.74 -0.42
N LYS A 68 -7.88 3.20 0.68
CA LYS A 68 -7.17 3.39 1.95
C LYS A 68 -6.65 2.07 2.54
N SER A 69 -7.36 0.98 2.37
CA SER A 69 -6.92 -0.35 2.86
C SER A 69 -5.77 -0.93 2.04
N ALA A 70 -5.55 -0.45 0.81
CA ALA A 70 -4.42 -0.84 -0.02
C ALA A 70 -3.11 -0.16 0.37
N ASP A 71 -3.14 0.86 1.22
CA ASP A 71 -1.95 1.59 1.65
C ASP A 71 -1.12 0.78 2.64
N CYS A 72 0.00 0.26 2.17
CA CYS A 72 0.92 -0.53 2.98
C CYS A 72 1.98 0.37 3.64
N MET A 73 2.03 0.30 4.96
CA MET A 73 3.04 0.99 5.76
C MET A 73 3.77 0.02 6.67
N ASN A 74 5.04 0.26 6.91
CA ASN A 74 5.78 -0.44 7.93
C ASN A 74 6.80 0.45 8.64
N ALA A 75 7.27 -0.04 9.79
CA ALA A 75 8.39 0.52 10.51
C ALA A 75 9.18 -0.60 11.19
N VAL A 76 10.47 -0.42 11.34
CA VAL A 76 11.37 -1.36 12.03
C VAL A 76 12.13 -0.62 13.12
N TRP A 77 12.16 -1.22 14.28
CA TRP A 77 13.01 -0.82 15.40
C TRP A 77 14.03 -1.92 15.69
N VAL A 78 15.26 -1.52 15.95
CA VAL A 78 16.35 -2.43 16.31
C VAL A 78 17.02 -1.91 17.59
N GLY A 79 17.14 -2.76 18.58
CA GLY A 79 17.78 -2.38 19.85
C GLY A 79 17.75 -3.46 20.92
N LYS A 80 18.36 -3.14 22.04
CA LYS A 80 18.34 -4.00 23.22
C LYS A 80 17.06 -3.81 24.02
N PRO A 81 16.72 -4.78 24.92
CA PRO A 81 15.61 -4.64 25.82
C PRO A 81 15.59 -3.29 26.54
N THR A 82 14.43 -2.66 26.55
CA THR A 82 14.21 -1.37 27.19
C THR A 82 12.88 -1.34 27.92
N THR A 83 12.78 -0.50 28.95
CA THR A 83 11.53 -0.14 29.62
C THR A 83 10.93 1.14 29.06
N ASP A 84 11.67 1.85 28.20
CA ASP A 84 11.21 3.06 27.56
C ASP A 84 10.21 2.74 26.42
N PRO A 85 9.26 3.62 26.13
CA PRO A 85 8.35 3.46 25.02
C PRO A 85 9.10 3.38 23.68
N ILE A 86 8.74 2.40 22.84
CA ILE A 86 9.25 2.29 21.48
C ILE A 86 8.29 2.99 20.54
N ASN A 87 8.81 3.98 19.81
CA ASN A 87 8.04 4.74 18.83
C ASN A 87 8.34 4.23 17.43
N PHE A 88 7.31 3.72 16.75
CA PHE A 88 7.38 3.32 15.34
C PHE A 88 6.99 4.48 14.43
N GLN A 89 7.91 4.90 13.59
CA GLN A 89 7.62 5.87 12.52
C GLN A 89 7.24 5.11 11.26
N MET A 90 5.93 4.90 11.07
CA MET A 90 5.41 4.20 9.90
C MET A 90 5.73 4.96 8.63
N LYS A 91 6.16 4.22 7.59
CA LYS A 91 6.47 4.76 6.27
C LYS A 91 5.61 4.05 5.23
N HIS A 92 5.02 4.83 4.33
CA HIS A 92 4.36 4.29 3.14
C HIS A 92 5.38 3.54 2.29
N ARG A 93 5.01 2.39 1.79
CA ARG A 93 5.90 1.53 0.98
C ARG A 93 5.46 1.43 -0.47
N LEU A 94 4.22 1.79 -0.73
CA LEU A 94 3.65 1.81 -2.06
C LEU A 94 3.56 3.24 -2.58
N SER A 95 3.24 3.39 -3.85
CA SER A 95 3.04 4.67 -4.50
C SER A 95 1.56 4.88 -4.82
N MET A 96 1.10 6.12 -4.73
CA MET A 96 -0.24 6.48 -5.20
C MET A 96 -0.13 7.16 -6.56
N ILE A 97 -0.85 6.64 -7.54
CA ILE A 97 -1.10 7.31 -8.81
C ILE A 97 -2.37 8.14 -8.65
N THR A 98 -2.29 9.42 -9.00
CA THR A 98 -3.44 10.31 -9.11
C THR A 98 -3.48 10.88 -10.51
N ILE A 99 -4.59 10.70 -11.20
CA ILE A 99 -4.82 11.18 -12.56
C ILE A 99 -5.98 12.17 -12.51
N ASP A 100 -5.68 13.43 -12.78
CA ASP A 100 -6.69 14.46 -12.98
C ASP A 100 -7.23 14.35 -14.40
N TYR A 101 -8.55 14.48 -14.55
CA TYR A 101 -9.19 14.46 -15.86
C TYR A 101 -10.15 15.64 -16.01
N ASP A 102 -10.38 16.03 -17.25
CA ASP A 102 -11.44 16.96 -17.62
C ASP A 102 -12.06 16.56 -18.96
N PHE A 103 -13.35 16.82 -19.10
CA PHE A 103 -14.04 16.59 -20.34
C PHE A 103 -14.09 17.89 -21.16
N ALA A 104 -13.81 17.79 -22.44
CA ALA A 104 -14.02 18.91 -23.33
C ALA A 104 -15.49 19.37 -23.33
N SER A 105 -15.73 20.62 -23.64
CA SER A 105 -17.05 21.26 -23.50
C SER A 105 -18.19 20.58 -24.27
N GLU A 106 -17.87 19.85 -25.32
CA GLU A 106 -18.82 19.04 -26.08
C GLU A 106 -19.28 17.76 -25.37
N PHE A 107 -18.58 17.34 -24.30
CA PHE A 107 -18.86 16.13 -23.53
C PHE A 107 -19.44 16.42 -22.14
N THR A 108 -20.32 17.40 -22.03
CA THR A 108 -20.87 17.89 -20.75
C THR A 108 -21.62 16.84 -19.93
N ASN A 109 -22.11 15.76 -20.57
CA ASN A 109 -22.83 14.66 -19.92
C ASN A 109 -22.00 13.36 -19.89
N ALA A 110 -20.71 13.44 -20.13
CA ALA A 110 -19.86 12.25 -20.06
C ALA A 110 -19.72 11.76 -18.63
N THR A 111 -19.85 10.46 -18.45
CA THR A 111 -19.68 9.78 -17.17
C THR A 111 -18.62 8.69 -17.28
N ILE A 112 -17.80 8.56 -16.26
CA ILE A 112 -16.86 7.46 -16.15
C ILE A 112 -17.59 6.28 -15.52
N ASP A 113 -17.68 5.16 -16.23
CA ASP A 113 -18.34 3.95 -15.77
C ASP A 113 -17.38 3.13 -14.89
N TYR A 114 -16.12 3.03 -15.30
CA TYR A 114 -15.01 2.45 -14.52
C TYR A 114 -13.66 3.03 -14.96
N ALA A 115 -12.68 2.89 -14.09
CA ALA A 115 -11.28 3.17 -14.38
C ALA A 115 -10.38 2.07 -13.81
N GLN A 116 -9.43 1.59 -14.61
CA GLN A 116 -8.52 0.52 -14.24
C GLN A 116 -7.08 0.95 -14.51
N VAL A 117 -6.23 0.92 -13.48
CA VAL A 117 -4.78 1.13 -13.62
C VAL A 117 -4.12 -0.21 -13.90
N VAL A 118 -3.24 -0.25 -14.90
CA VAL A 118 -2.47 -1.46 -15.26
C VAL A 118 -1.04 -1.28 -14.81
N ILE A 119 -0.58 -2.12 -13.89
CA ILE A 119 0.81 -2.13 -13.43
C ILE A 119 1.59 -3.27 -14.11
N PRO A 120 2.86 -3.04 -14.52
CA PRO A 120 3.69 -4.05 -15.18
C PRO A 120 4.40 -4.98 -14.19
N SER A 121 3.74 -5.36 -13.10
CA SER A 121 4.30 -6.23 -12.07
C SER A 121 3.21 -7.09 -11.43
N ASP A 122 3.62 -8.14 -10.72
CA ASP A 122 2.74 -8.90 -9.86
C ASP A 122 2.23 -8.01 -8.70
N PRO A 123 1.04 -8.29 -8.14
CA PRO A 123 0.49 -7.51 -7.03
C PRO A 123 1.15 -7.84 -5.68
N PHE A 124 2.22 -8.62 -5.68
CA PHE A 124 2.84 -9.18 -4.48
C PHE A 124 4.20 -8.56 -4.20
N VAL A 125 4.44 -8.15 -2.96
CA VAL A 125 5.73 -7.62 -2.49
C VAL A 125 6.16 -8.26 -1.18
N MET A 126 7.47 -8.34 -0.98
CA MET A 126 8.09 -8.76 0.28
C MET A 126 8.84 -7.60 0.92
N PHE A 127 8.96 -7.66 2.25
CA PHE A 127 9.68 -6.63 3.02
C PHE A 127 10.80 -7.27 3.84
N ASP A 128 12.01 -6.71 3.77
CA ASP A 128 13.11 -7.15 4.62
C ASP A 128 13.17 -6.33 5.93
N ALA A 129 12.78 -6.96 7.04
CA ALA A 129 12.87 -6.34 8.36
C ALA A 129 14.32 -6.04 8.78
N LYS A 130 15.32 -6.75 8.25
CA LYS A 130 16.74 -6.50 8.54
C LYS A 130 17.28 -5.29 7.80
N ASP A 131 16.70 -4.96 6.64
CA ASP A 131 17.04 -3.75 5.88
C ASP A 131 16.02 -2.63 6.11
N GLY A 132 15.60 -2.45 7.36
CA GLY A 132 14.70 -1.35 7.75
C GLY A 132 13.30 -1.43 7.15
N GLY A 133 12.84 -2.62 6.80
CA GLY A 133 11.53 -2.85 6.19
C GLY A 133 11.46 -2.37 4.74
N LYS A 134 12.56 -2.29 4.02
CA LYS A 134 12.55 -2.00 2.60
C LYS A 134 11.80 -3.08 1.84
N MET A 135 11.18 -2.66 0.77
CA MET A 135 10.54 -3.54 -0.18
C MET A 135 11.59 -4.20 -1.07
N ASP A 136 11.48 -5.52 -1.23
CA ASP A 136 12.26 -6.24 -2.22
C ASP A 136 11.82 -5.85 -3.65
N GLU A 137 12.66 -6.11 -4.62
CA GLU A 137 12.32 -5.92 -6.04
C GLU A 137 11.03 -6.70 -6.35
N PRO A 138 10.04 -6.08 -7.04
CA PRO A 138 8.80 -6.75 -7.40
C PRO A 138 9.08 -7.99 -8.23
N TYR A 139 8.46 -9.10 -7.86
CA TYR A 139 8.56 -10.35 -8.61
C TYR A 139 7.63 -10.31 -9.82
N GLY A 140 8.09 -10.91 -10.93
CA GLY A 140 7.25 -11.23 -12.07
C GLY A 140 7.23 -10.19 -13.19
N VAL A 141 6.69 -10.64 -14.30
CA VAL A 141 6.50 -9.87 -15.55
C VAL A 141 5.03 -9.82 -15.97
N PHE A 142 4.13 -10.28 -15.13
CA PHE A 142 2.70 -10.32 -15.43
C PHE A 142 2.06 -9.02 -14.95
N GLY A 143 1.45 -8.29 -15.88
CA GLY A 143 0.74 -7.08 -15.54
C GLY A 143 -0.51 -7.36 -14.69
N THR A 144 -0.70 -6.57 -13.65
CA THR A 144 -1.89 -6.61 -12.80
C THR A 144 -2.80 -5.43 -13.14
N THR A 145 -4.11 -5.66 -13.11
CA THR A 145 -5.12 -4.62 -13.31
C THR A 145 -5.79 -4.28 -11.98
N ILE A 146 -5.80 -3.01 -11.65
CA ILE A 146 -6.36 -2.48 -10.40
C ILE A 146 -7.59 -1.65 -10.73
N ASP A 147 -8.74 -2.02 -10.17
CA ASP A 147 -9.95 -1.21 -10.22
C ASP A 147 -9.75 0.04 -9.36
N ALA A 148 -9.57 1.18 -10.00
CA ALA A 148 -9.18 2.42 -9.36
C ALA A 148 -10.36 3.15 -8.72
N TYR A 149 -10.11 3.89 -7.66
CA TYR A 149 -11.08 4.82 -7.07
C TYR A 149 -11.29 6.02 -7.99
N HIS A 150 -12.56 6.27 -8.32
CA HIS A 150 -12.98 7.41 -9.11
C HIS A 150 -13.70 8.43 -8.21
N ASP A 151 -13.10 9.59 -8.04
CA ASP A 151 -13.70 10.74 -7.36
C ASP A 151 -14.28 11.71 -8.40
N ALA A 152 -15.58 11.57 -8.66
CA ALA A 152 -16.29 12.39 -9.64
C ALA A 152 -16.40 13.87 -9.21
N VAL A 153 -16.31 14.17 -7.90
CA VAL A 153 -16.41 15.55 -7.38
C VAL A 153 -15.11 16.30 -7.66
N ASN A 154 -13.99 15.67 -7.35
CA ASN A 154 -12.66 16.25 -7.55
C ASN A 154 -12.10 15.96 -8.95
N LYS A 155 -12.81 15.19 -9.77
CA LYS A 155 -12.40 14.76 -11.11
C LYS A 155 -11.03 14.06 -11.08
N THR A 156 -10.86 13.11 -10.16
CA THR A 156 -9.61 12.34 -10.02
C THR A 156 -9.86 10.85 -10.10
N ILE A 157 -8.89 10.13 -10.63
CA ILE A 157 -8.80 8.66 -10.58
C ILE A 157 -7.55 8.34 -9.76
N GLN A 158 -7.71 7.51 -8.73
CA GLN A 158 -6.64 7.21 -7.79
C GLN A 158 -6.47 5.70 -7.62
N ALA A 159 -5.21 5.25 -7.57
CA ALA A 159 -4.85 3.88 -7.24
C ALA A 159 -3.54 3.82 -6.47
N ILE A 160 -3.46 2.95 -5.48
CA ILE A 160 -2.21 2.57 -4.83
C ILE A 160 -1.58 1.46 -5.67
N VAL A 161 -0.30 1.61 -5.98
CA VAL A 161 0.43 0.69 -6.87
C VAL A 161 1.79 0.34 -6.26
N ILE A 162 2.32 -0.81 -6.64
CA ILE A 162 3.69 -1.18 -6.35
C ILE A 162 4.60 -0.27 -7.18
N PRO A 163 5.61 0.39 -6.56
CA PRO A 163 6.59 1.19 -7.30
C PRO A 163 7.27 0.34 -8.39
N CYS A 164 7.11 0.74 -9.62
CA CYS A 164 7.66 0.04 -10.79
C CYS A 164 7.99 1.04 -11.90
N THR A 165 8.73 0.57 -12.90
CA THR A 165 9.04 1.37 -14.08
C THR A 165 8.03 1.08 -15.17
N TYR A 166 7.43 2.15 -15.71
CA TYR A 166 6.55 2.06 -16.87
C TYR A 166 7.34 2.41 -18.13
N PRO A 167 7.54 1.44 -19.04
CA PRO A 167 8.12 1.74 -20.35
C PRO A 167 7.24 2.67 -21.16
N GLU A 168 7.88 3.42 -22.05
CA GLU A 168 7.19 4.25 -23.04
C GLU A 168 6.19 3.44 -23.87
N GLY A 169 5.02 4.01 -24.11
CA GLY A 169 3.93 3.38 -24.88
C GLY A 169 3.20 2.25 -24.15
N GLN A 170 3.63 1.89 -22.95
CA GLN A 170 2.94 0.89 -22.14
C GLN A 170 1.55 1.37 -21.73
N LEU A 171 0.59 0.44 -21.70
CA LEU A 171 -0.74 0.70 -21.19
C LEU A 171 -0.67 1.07 -19.71
N LEU A 172 -1.09 2.27 -19.36
CA LEU A 172 -1.17 2.76 -17.99
C LEU A 172 -2.58 2.58 -17.40
N MET A 173 -3.60 2.85 -18.21
CA MET A 173 -4.98 2.85 -17.73
C MET A 173 -5.96 2.47 -18.83
N LYS A 174 -7.02 1.77 -18.43
CA LYS A 174 -8.26 1.61 -19.18
C LYS A 174 -9.35 2.40 -18.48
N ILE A 175 -10.16 3.09 -19.23
CA ILE A 175 -11.27 3.87 -18.71
C ILE A 175 -12.49 3.68 -19.61
N SER A 176 -13.65 3.44 -19.03
CA SER A 176 -14.91 3.42 -19.79
C SER A 176 -15.64 4.73 -19.58
N VAL A 177 -16.01 5.36 -20.66
CA VAL A 177 -16.77 6.62 -20.69
C VAL A 177 -18.01 6.43 -21.54
N ASN A 178 -19.20 6.52 -20.93
CA ASN A 178 -20.49 6.29 -21.59
C ASN A 178 -20.54 4.95 -22.35
N GLY A 179 -19.94 3.88 -21.81
CA GLY A 179 -19.90 2.56 -22.40
C GLY A 179 -18.81 2.34 -23.45
N GLU A 180 -17.98 3.34 -23.74
CA GLU A 180 -16.84 3.21 -24.66
C GLU A 180 -15.53 3.08 -23.86
N GLU A 181 -14.75 2.01 -24.13
CA GLU A 181 -13.44 1.81 -23.52
C GLU A 181 -12.37 2.63 -24.23
N LEU A 182 -11.64 3.41 -23.46
CA LEU A 182 -10.49 4.18 -23.88
C LEU A 182 -9.23 3.65 -23.20
N GLN A 183 -8.09 3.75 -23.87
CA GLN A 183 -6.79 3.31 -23.34
C GLN A 183 -5.85 4.51 -23.23
N VAL A 184 -5.27 4.67 -22.03
CA VAL A 184 -4.24 5.66 -21.79
C VAL A 184 -2.89 4.94 -21.71
N LYS A 185 -1.93 5.39 -22.52
CA LYS A 185 -0.57 4.85 -22.54
C LYS A 185 0.41 5.85 -21.94
N MET A 186 1.51 5.34 -21.42
CA MET A 186 2.61 6.19 -20.98
C MET A 186 3.11 7.04 -22.14
N PRO A 187 3.23 8.36 -21.94
CA PRO A 187 3.72 9.24 -22.99
C PRO A 187 5.18 8.92 -23.31
N GLU A 188 5.57 9.24 -24.56
CA GLU A 188 6.96 9.20 -24.95
C GLU A 188 7.79 10.16 -24.08
N ALA A 189 8.96 9.72 -23.65
CA ALA A 189 9.88 10.60 -22.96
C ALA A 189 10.22 11.77 -23.89
N LYS A 190 9.82 12.98 -23.51
CA LYS A 190 10.23 14.18 -24.25
C LYS A 190 11.73 14.36 -24.03
N THR A 191 12.52 14.10 -25.08
CA THR A 191 13.95 14.42 -25.13
C THR A 191 14.18 15.92 -25.12
#